data_b38aa281bab00b61c768a3a85b6f4d29
#
_entry.id   b38aa281bab00b61c768a3a85b6f4d29
#
_cell.length_a   1.000
_cell.length_b   1.000
_cell.length_c   1.000
_cell.angle_alpha   90.00
_cell.angle_beta   90.00
_cell.angle_gamma   90.00
#
_symmetry.space_group_name_H-M   'P 1'
#
loop_
_entity.id
_entity.type
_entity.pdbx_description
1 polymer ?
#
loop_
_entity_poly.entity_id
_entity_poly.type
_entity_poly.pdbx_seq_one_letter_code
_entity_poly.pdbx_strand_id
1 'polypeptide(L)'
;MNLLPMMQEINPSVKESILKTAEHLDDAASIYNIGIEEAKLRVKTSEGISINALKQEAASETVLFEILHPLGFNAAQVRDICRTLDGQPGKVFTTPGWRVIKDRGSLLIEPVQEAVKPLLEIKEHPYTPDFIIPRDKATACFDADKLKHPLSLRLCKQGDSFVPFGMKGRKKVSDYLTDRKFSLLRKERQWVLCCGDDIIWLVGERADNRFRIDEKTRKVLVVSTTGQ
;
A
#
# COMPACT_ATOMS: atom_id res chain seq x y z
N MET A 1 -18.75 -7.85 -48.59
CA MET A 1 -18.06 -6.61 -49.07
C MET A 1 -16.60 -6.97 -49.29
N ASN A 2 -16.12 -7.01 -50.53
CA ASN A 2 -14.76 -7.45 -50.85
C ASN A 2 -13.86 -6.23 -51.10
N LEU A 3 -13.44 -5.56 -50.05
CA LEU A 3 -12.63 -4.34 -50.12
C LEU A 3 -11.27 -4.58 -50.81
N LEU A 4 -10.61 -5.68 -50.48
CA LEU A 4 -9.29 -6.02 -51.01
C LEU A 4 -9.25 -6.20 -52.53
N PRO A 5 -10.18 -6.91 -53.18
CA PRO A 5 -10.26 -6.98 -54.65
C PRO A 5 -10.46 -5.61 -55.31
N MET A 6 -11.31 -4.75 -54.74
CA MET A 6 -11.50 -3.38 -55.25
C MET A 6 -10.22 -2.54 -55.16
N MET A 7 -9.46 -2.69 -54.08
CA MET A 7 -8.16 -2.04 -53.94
C MET A 7 -7.14 -2.56 -54.94
N GLN A 8 -7.20 -3.86 -55.30
CA GLN A 8 -6.32 -4.45 -56.29
C GLN A 8 -6.60 -3.96 -57.74
N GLU A 9 -7.85 -3.59 -58.03
CA GLU A 9 -8.19 -2.95 -59.32
C GLU A 9 -7.53 -1.58 -59.48
N ILE A 10 -7.34 -0.85 -58.35
CA ILE A 10 -6.68 0.46 -58.33
C ILE A 10 -5.15 0.30 -58.28
N ASN A 11 -4.66 -0.62 -57.43
CA ASN A 11 -3.25 -0.94 -57.30
C ASN A 11 -3.05 -2.45 -57.21
N PRO A 12 -2.58 -3.11 -58.29
CA PRO A 12 -2.38 -4.56 -58.29
C PRO A 12 -1.44 -5.08 -57.21
N SER A 13 -0.47 -4.28 -56.74
CA SER A 13 0.51 -4.66 -55.73
C SER A 13 0.07 -4.30 -54.30
N VAL A 14 -1.18 -3.89 -54.06
CA VAL A 14 -1.66 -3.46 -52.75
C VAL A 14 -1.49 -4.54 -51.67
N LYS A 15 -1.68 -5.81 -51.97
CA LYS A 15 -1.49 -6.92 -51.05
C LYS A 15 -0.04 -7.03 -50.57
N GLU A 16 0.89 -6.98 -51.50
CA GLU A 16 2.33 -7.04 -51.22
C GLU A 16 2.78 -5.84 -50.39
N SER A 17 2.27 -4.65 -50.72
CA SER A 17 2.54 -3.43 -49.98
C SER A 17 2.02 -3.50 -48.54
N ILE A 18 0.80 -4.03 -48.33
CA ILE A 18 0.23 -4.24 -46.99
C ILE A 18 1.07 -5.24 -46.19
N LEU A 19 1.43 -6.39 -46.79
CA LEU A 19 2.25 -7.41 -46.12
C LEU A 19 3.63 -6.84 -45.72
N LYS A 20 4.32 -6.15 -46.64
CA LYS A 20 5.60 -5.51 -46.37
C LYS A 20 5.50 -4.46 -45.26
N THR A 21 4.42 -3.68 -45.22
CA THR A 21 4.18 -2.72 -44.13
C THR A 21 3.93 -3.43 -42.83
N ALA A 22 3.19 -4.55 -42.83
CA ALA A 22 2.96 -5.35 -41.63
C ALA A 22 4.28 -5.94 -41.06
N GLU A 23 5.15 -6.47 -41.94
CA GLU A 23 6.48 -6.97 -41.55
C GLU A 23 7.34 -5.87 -40.93
N HIS A 24 7.40 -4.67 -41.52
CA HIS A 24 8.14 -3.53 -40.94
C HIS A 24 7.58 -3.07 -39.60
N LEU A 25 6.25 -3.12 -39.43
CA LEU A 25 5.61 -2.78 -38.14
C LEU A 25 5.89 -3.83 -37.07
N ASP A 26 5.97 -5.11 -37.45
CA ASP A 26 6.31 -6.19 -36.51
C ASP A 26 7.77 -6.07 -36.03
N ASP A 27 8.70 -5.77 -36.97
CA ASP A 27 10.10 -5.48 -36.61
C ASP A 27 10.19 -4.25 -35.66
N ALA A 28 9.48 -3.18 -35.98
CA ALA A 28 9.45 -1.98 -35.13
C ALA A 28 8.85 -2.27 -33.76
N ALA A 29 7.77 -3.06 -33.70
CA ALA A 29 7.16 -3.48 -32.45
C ALA A 29 8.13 -4.33 -31.59
N SER A 30 8.91 -5.19 -32.24
CA SER A 30 9.92 -6.00 -31.54
C SER A 30 10.99 -5.12 -30.88
N ILE A 31 11.52 -4.15 -31.59
CA ILE A 31 12.50 -3.17 -31.04
C ILE A 31 11.88 -2.35 -29.90
N TYR A 32 10.64 -1.87 -30.10
CA TYR A 32 9.89 -1.13 -29.10
C TYR A 32 9.72 -1.94 -27.81
N ASN A 33 9.26 -3.20 -27.92
CA ASN A 33 9.01 -4.08 -26.78
C ASN A 33 10.30 -4.36 -26.00
N ILE A 34 11.43 -4.61 -26.67
CA ILE A 34 12.73 -4.79 -26.01
C ILE A 34 13.10 -3.53 -25.21
N GLY A 35 13.03 -2.37 -25.83
CA GLY A 35 13.36 -1.10 -25.17
C GLY A 35 12.46 -0.80 -23.96
N ILE A 36 11.16 -1.10 -24.07
CA ILE A 36 10.20 -0.93 -22.97
C ILE A 36 10.49 -1.89 -21.82
N GLU A 37 10.75 -3.17 -22.08
CA GLU A 37 11.05 -4.12 -20.99
C GLU A 37 12.35 -3.76 -20.25
N GLU A 38 13.37 -3.32 -20.97
CA GLU A 38 14.59 -2.81 -20.33
C GLU A 38 14.32 -1.55 -19.48
N ALA A 39 13.54 -0.60 -19.99
CA ALA A 39 13.16 0.59 -19.25
C ALA A 39 12.35 0.26 -17.99
N LYS A 40 11.40 -0.70 -18.07
CA LYS A 40 10.65 -1.20 -16.92
C LYS A 40 11.57 -1.76 -15.83
N LEU A 41 12.60 -2.51 -16.21
CA LEU A 41 13.58 -3.04 -15.26
C LEU A 41 14.39 -1.95 -14.57
N ARG A 42 14.79 -0.90 -15.30
CA ARG A 42 15.56 0.23 -14.73
C ARG A 42 14.76 1.05 -13.72
N VAL A 43 13.47 1.20 -13.93
CA VAL A 43 12.62 2.04 -13.07
C VAL A 43 12.00 1.28 -11.90
N LYS A 44 11.96 -0.05 -11.95
CA LYS A 44 11.31 -0.91 -10.96
C LYS A 44 12.07 -0.92 -9.64
N THR A 45 11.33 -0.89 -8.53
CA THR A 45 11.82 -1.09 -7.16
C THR A 45 11.05 -2.20 -6.47
N SER A 46 11.44 -2.56 -5.24
CA SER A 46 10.71 -3.54 -4.42
C SER A 46 9.26 -3.14 -4.11
N GLU A 47 8.96 -1.85 -4.09
CA GLU A 47 7.65 -1.32 -3.68
C GLU A 47 6.87 -0.62 -4.82
N GLY A 48 7.47 -0.49 -6.01
CA GLY A 48 6.83 0.18 -7.14
C GLY A 48 7.81 0.73 -8.17
N ILE A 49 7.76 2.03 -8.45
CA ILE A 49 8.56 2.71 -9.48
C ILE A 49 9.36 3.85 -8.84
N SER A 50 10.68 3.90 -9.11
CA SER A 50 11.51 5.04 -8.76
C SER A 50 11.18 6.26 -9.64
N ILE A 51 10.75 7.37 -9.02
CA ILE A 51 10.47 8.62 -9.74
C ILE A 51 11.74 9.17 -10.40
N ASN A 52 12.88 9.08 -9.71
CA ASN A 52 14.13 9.57 -10.23
C ASN A 52 14.59 8.78 -11.47
N ALA A 53 14.54 7.46 -11.42
CA ALA A 53 14.87 6.61 -12.55
C ALA A 53 13.90 6.84 -13.73
N LEU A 54 12.59 6.94 -13.43
CA LEU A 54 11.58 7.21 -14.45
C LEU A 54 11.82 8.53 -15.19
N LYS A 55 12.22 9.58 -14.49
CA LYS A 55 12.53 10.88 -15.11
C LYS A 55 13.78 10.86 -16.00
N GLN A 56 14.66 9.89 -15.82
CA GLN A 56 15.85 9.74 -16.67
C GLN A 56 15.53 8.98 -17.97
N GLU A 57 14.38 8.31 -18.06
CA GLU A 57 13.98 7.66 -19.29
C GLU A 57 13.56 8.67 -20.37
N ALA A 58 14.03 8.46 -21.59
CA ALA A 58 13.75 9.34 -22.73
C ALA A 58 12.25 9.49 -23.03
N ALA A 59 11.46 8.44 -22.74
CA ALA A 59 10.03 8.39 -22.94
C ALA A 59 9.29 7.98 -21.66
N SER A 60 9.50 8.76 -20.58
CA SER A 60 9.01 8.45 -19.23
C SER A 60 7.49 8.23 -19.16
N GLU A 61 6.68 9.02 -19.87
CA GLU A 61 5.22 8.85 -19.93
C GLU A 61 4.85 7.53 -20.60
N THR A 62 5.54 7.15 -21.67
CA THR A 62 5.30 5.87 -22.36
C THR A 62 5.68 4.69 -21.48
N VAL A 63 6.85 4.73 -20.84
CA VAL A 63 7.28 3.68 -19.90
C VAL A 63 6.27 3.52 -18.78
N LEU A 64 5.82 4.62 -18.20
CA LEU A 64 4.81 4.60 -17.14
C LEU A 64 3.46 4.06 -17.65
N PHE A 65 3.05 4.43 -18.85
CA PHE A 65 1.85 3.90 -19.49
C PHE A 65 1.92 2.38 -19.66
N GLU A 66 3.02 1.87 -20.20
CA GLU A 66 3.21 0.43 -20.42
C GLU A 66 3.27 -0.39 -19.10
N ILE A 67 3.61 0.24 -17.98
CA ILE A 67 3.53 -0.40 -16.66
C ILE A 67 2.10 -0.37 -16.12
N LEU A 68 1.39 0.74 -16.26
CA LEU A 68 0.11 0.98 -15.58
C LEU A 68 -1.11 0.58 -16.40
N HIS A 69 -1.01 0.58 -17.74
CA HIS A 69 -2.13 0.21 -18.63
C HIS A 69 -2.67 -1.21 -18.37
N PRO A 70 -1.82 -2.24 -18.15
CA PRO A 70 -2.30 -3.58 -17.78
C PRO A 70 -3.05 -3.62 -16.43
N LEU A 71 -2.85 -2.60 -15.59
CA LEU A 71 -3.51 -2.43 -14.29
C LEU A 71 -4.81 -1.60 -14.40
N GLY A 72 -5.23 -1.27 -15.62
CA GLY A 72 -6.46 -0.57 -15.92
C GLY A 72 -6.38 0.96 -15.92
N PHE A 73 -5.19 1.55 -15.83
CA PHE A 73 -5.01 3.00 -15.96
C PHE A 73 -5.03 3.40 -17.44
N ASN A 74 -5.78 4.45 -17.77
CA ASN A 74 -5.82 5.01 -19.11
C ASN A 74 -4.75 6.10 -19.31
N ALA A 75 -4.54 6.52 -20.57
CA ALA A 75 -3.53 7.51 -20.92
C ALA A 75 -3.72 8.87 -20.20
N ALA A 76 -4.97 9.29 -19.95
CA ALA A 76 -5.24 10.55 -19.22
C ALA A 76 -4.79 10.46 -17.76
N GLN A 77 -5.10 9.35 -17.08
CA GLN A 77 -4.66 9.10 -15.71
C GLN A 77 -3.13 9.02 -15.61
N VAL A 78 -2.47 8.34 -16.56
CA VAL A 78 -1.01 8.27 -16.59
C VAL A 78 -0.39 9.65 -16.74
N ARG A 79 -0.94 10.49 -17.64
CA ARG A 79 -0.50 11.88 -17.81
C ARG A 79 -0.68 12.70 -16.52
N ASP A 80 -1.78 12.50 -15.82
CA ASP A 80 -2.02 13.18 -14.53
C ASP A 80 -1.05 12.71 -13.46
N ILE A 81 -0.68 11.43 -13.42
CA ILE A 81 0.36 10.91 -12.55
C ILE A 81 1.70 11.60 -12.88
N CYS A 82 2.09 11.66 -14.16
CA CYS A 82 3.32 12.31 -14.60
C CYS A 82 3.42 13.78 -14.13
N ARG A 83 2.31 14.53 -14.20
CA ARG A 83 2.25 15.92 -13.72
C ARG A 83 2.48 16.07 -12.22
N THR A 84 2.34 14.99 -11.46
CA THR A 84 2.47 15.02 -9.99
C THR A 84 3.84 14.59 -9.50
N LEU A 85 4.73 14.12 -10.36
CA LEU A 85 6.03 13.54 -9.96
C LEU A 85 6.89 14.52 -9.14
N ASP A 86 6.79 15.81 -9.41
CA ASP A 86 7.50 16.88 -8.68
C ASP A 86 6.71 17.43 -7.49
N GLY A 87 5.45 17.01 -7.32
CA GLY A 87 4.56 17.54 -6.30
C GLY A 87 4.76 16.89 -4.91
N GLN A 88 3.91 17.30 -3.98
CA GLN A 88 3.86 16.75 -2.62
C GLN A 88 3.48 15.27 -2.63
N PRO A 89 4.01 14.45 -1.69
CA PRO A 89 3.57 13.06 -1.51
C PRO A 89 2.12 12.98 -1.04
N GLY A 90 1.47 11.84 -1.29
CA GLY A 90 0.12 11.56 -0.81
C GLY A 90 -0.97 11.60 -1.88
N LYS A 91 -0.67 11.98 -3.14
CA LYS A 91 -1.64 11.85 -4.23
C LYS A 91 -1.89 10.38 -4.56
N VAL A 92 -3.17 10.03 -4.72
CA VAL A 92 -3.65 8.67 -4.99
C VAL A 92 -4.43 8.68 -6.29
N PHE A 93 -4.13 7.72 -7.16
CA PHE A 93 -4.84 7.46 -8.41
C PHE A 93 -5.35 6.02 -8.36
N THR A 94 -6.61 5.79 -8.74
CA THR A 94 -7.26 4.48 -8.57
C THR A 94 -7.89 3.98 -9.86
N THR A 95 -7.88 2.65 -9.99
CA THR A 95 -8.73 1.87 -10.87
C THR A 95 -9.57 0.90 -10.02
N PRO A 96 -10.53 0.14 -10.57
CA PRO A 96 -11.28 -0.84 -9.77
C PRO A 96 -10.42 -1.87 -9.05
N GLY A 97 -9.25 -2.23 -9.61
CA GLY A 97 -8.39 -3.29 -9.06
C GLY A 97 -7.05 -2.80 -8.49
N TRP A 98 -6.63 -1.58 -8.80
CA TRP A 98 -5.30 -1.09 -8.46
C TRP A 98 -5.29 0.38 -8.04
N ARG A 99 -4.30 0.75 -7.25
CA ARG A 99 -4.01 2.15 -6.95
C ARG A 99 -2.52 2.45 -7.06
N VAL A 100 -2.24 3.67 -7.48
CA VAL A 100 -0.90 4.25 -7.56
C VAL A 100 -0.85 5.41 -6.58
N ILE A 101 0.13 5.40 -5.71
CA ILE A 101 0.32 6.45 -4.71
C ILE A 101 1.68 7.10 -4.92
N LYS A 102 1.67 8.41 -5.05
CA LYS A 102 2.90 9.19 -5.05
C LYS A 102 3.39 9.31 -3.60
N ASP A 103 4.51 8.65 -3.28
CA ASP A 103 5.19 8.76 -1.99
C ASP A 103 6.64 9.21 -2.23
N ARG A 104 7.08 10.24 -1.54
CA ARG A 104 8.46 10.81 -1.60
C ARG A 104 9.11 10.67 -2.98
N GLY A 105 10.06 9.74 -3.14
CA GLY A 105 10.80 9.47 -4.38
C GLY A 105 10.26 8.31 -5.22
N SER A 106 9.06 7.77 -4.91
CA SER A 106 8.53 6.58 -5.54
C SER A 106 7.04 6.71 -5.89
N LEU A 107 6.62 5.98 -6.92
CA LEU A 107 5.21 5.65 -7.16
C LEU A 107 4.98 4.23 -6.63
N LEU A 108 4.24 4.11 -5.54
CA LEU A 108 3.84 2.82 -4.97
C LEU A 108 2.65 2.28 -5.75
N ILE A 109 2.74 1.03 -6.18
CA ILE A 109 1.68 0.35 -6.94
C ILE A 109 1.18 -0.81 -6.10
N GLU A 110 -0.12 -0.84 -5.84
CA GLU A 110 -0.70 -1.92 -5.06
C GLU A 110 -2.12 -2.27 -5.54
N PRO A 111 -2.55 -3.51 -5.33
CA PRO A 111 -3.96 -3.87 -5.55
C PRO A 111 -4.86 -3.15 -4.55
N VAL A 112 -6.05 -2.76 -5.01
CA VAL A 112 -7.13 -2.29 -4.13
C VAL A 112 -7.62 -3.50 -3.36
N GLN A 113 -7.06 -3.73 -2.18
CA GLN A 113 -7.50 -4.78 -1.25
C GLN A 113 -8.07 -4.12 -0.01
N GLU A 114 -9.15 -4.66 0.49
CA GLU A 114 -9.63 -4.33 1.82
C GLU A 114 -8.58 -4.75 2.86
N ALA A 115 -8.40 -3.92 3.88
CA ALA A 115 -7.50 -4.26 4.97
C ALA A 115 -8.05 -5.52 5.67
N VAL A 116 -7.33 -6.63 5.54
CA VAL A 116 -7.72 -7.89 6.18
C VAL A 116 -7.80 -7.65 7.69
N LYS A 117 -8.96 -7.96 8.26
CA LYS A 117 -9.18 -7.84 9.70
C LYS A 117 -8.36 -8.90 10.42
N PRO A 118 -7.43 -8.51 11.32
CA PRO A 118 -6.67 -9.50 12.06
C PRO A 118 -7.58 -10.28 13.00
N LEU A 119 -7.33 -11.58 13.10
CA LEU A 119 -7.94 -12.41 14.12
C LEU A 119 -7.19 -12.18 15.42
N LEU A 120 -7.94 -11.91 16.50
CA LEU A 120 -7.37 -11.71 17.82
C LEU A 120 -7.76 -12.87 18.72
N GLU A 121 -6.78 -13.45 19.38
CA GLU A 121 -6.98 -14.34 20.52
C GLU A 121 -6.85 -13.52 21.79
N ILE A 122 -7.85 -13.63 22.68
CA ILE A 122 -7.93 -12.90 23.93
C ILE A 122 -7.97 -13.89 25.07
N LYS A 123 -7.01 -13.82 26.01
CA LYS A 123 -6.92 -14.69 27.19
C LYS A 123 -6.75 -13.85 28.43
N GLU A 124 -7.49 -14.17 29.49
CA GLU A 124 -7.32 -13.57 30.80
C GLU A 124 -6.54 -14.52 31.70
N HIS A 125 -5.56 -13.99 32.41
CA HIS A 125 -4.72 -14.72 33.35
C HIS A 125 -4.64 -13.99 34.67
N PRO A 126 -4.55 -14.71 35.82
CA PRO A 126 -4.15 -14.07 37.07
C PRO A 126 -2.72 -13.51 36.91
N TYR A 127 -2.48 -12.33 37.43
CA TYR A 127 -1.13 -11.76 37.45
C TYR A 127 -0.35 -12.32 38.63
N THR A 128 0.70 -13.07 38.33
CA THR A 128 1.61 -13.64 39.30
C THR A 128 3.02 -13.10 39.10
N PRO A 129 3.92 -13.12 40.10
CA PRO A 129 5.29 -12.67 39.95
C PRO A 129 6.05 -13.39 38.83
N ASP A 130 5.66 -14.59 38.50
CA ASP A 130 6.29 -15.42 37.46
C ASP A 130 5.69 -15.16 36.06
N PHE A 131 4.72 -14.25 35.92
CA PHE A 131 4.12 -13.92 34.64
C PHE A 131 5.10 -13.20 33.72
N ILE A 132 5.49 -13.85 32.64
CA ILE A 132 6.41 -13.29 31.65
C ILE A 132 5.61 -12.50 30.60
N ILE A 133 5.82 -11.18 30.56
CA ILE A 133 5.21 -10.31 29.56
C ILE A 133 5.92 -10.54 28.23
N PRO A 134 5.21 -11.00 27.17
CA PRO A 134 5.77 -11.13 25.83
C PRO A 134 6.30 -9.79 25.30
N ARG A 135 7.43 -9.83 24.62
CA ARG A 135 8.08 -8.63 24.06
C ARG A 135 7.91 -8.48 22.56
N ASP A 136 7.21 -9.43 21.93
CA ASP A 136 6.89 -9.33 20.53
C ASP A 136 5.82 -8.26 20.26
N LYS A 137 5.66 -7.86 18.99
CA LYS A 137 4.68 -6.87 18.60
C LYS A 137 3.31 -7.45 18.30
N ALA A 138 3.23 -8.76 18.12
CA ALA A 138 2.00 -9.49 17.82
C ALA A 138 1.16 -9.72 19.08
N THR A 139 1.75 -9.49 20.27
CA THR A 139 1.10 -9.69 21.57
C THR A 139 1.12 -8.39 22.40
N ALA A 140 -0.02 -8.06 22.98
CA ALA A 140 -0.15 -6.98 23.94
C ALA A 140 -0.77 -7.49 25.24
N CYS A 141 -0.25 -6.97 26.39
CA CYS A 141 -0.73 -7.31 27.71
C CYS A 141 -1.26 -6.06 28.42
N PHE A 142 -2.43 -6.18 28.99
CA PHE A 142 -3.14 -5.09 29.67
C PHE A 142 -3.55 -5.49 31.08
N ASP A 143 -3.65 -4.50 31.95
CA ASP A 143 -4.34 -4.65 33.22
C ASP A 143 -5.84 -4.79 32.96
N ALA A 144 -6.40 -5.96 33.22
CA ALA A 144 -7.80 -6.26 32.94
C ALA A 144 -8.76 -5.35 33.74
N ASP A 145 -8.39 -4.93 34.93
CA ASP A 145 -9.22 -4.08 35.80
C ASP A 145 -9.33 -2.64 35.28
N LYS A 146 -8.42 -2.23 34.38
CA LYS A 146 -8.46 -0.92 33.69
C LYS A 146 -9.37 -0.91 32.44
N LEU A 147 -9.75 -2.08 31.94
CA LEU A 147 -10.59 -2.23 30.75
C LEU A 147 -12.07 -2.27 31.12
N LYS A 148 -12.68 -1.10 31.28
CA LYS A 148 -14.05 -0.94 31.80
C LYS A 148 -15.14 -0.99 30.74
N HIS A 149 -14.78 -1.01 29.46
CA HIS A 149 -15.70 -0.98 28.32
C HIS A 149 -15.46 -2.16 27.39
N PRO A 150 -16.44 -2.52 26.54
CA PRO A 150 -16.27 -3.56 25.54
C PRO A 150 -15.09 -3.27 24.61
N LEU A 151 -14.39 -4.34 24.24
CA LEU A 151 -13.31 -4.26 23.26
C LEU A 151 -13.89 -4.24 21.83
N SER A 152 -13.33 -3.36 21.00
CA SER A 152 -13.69 -3.27 19.61
C SER A 152 -12.44 -3.13 18.74
N LEU A 153 -12.46 -3.79 17.59
CA LEU A 153 -11.36 -3.77 16.61
C LEU A 153 -11.82 -3.00 15.37
N ARG A 154 -11.10 -1.93 15.01
CA ARG A 154 -11.40 -1.10 13.85
C ARG A 154 -10.14 -0.59 13.17
N LEU A 155 -10.27 -0.10 11.96
CA LEU A 155 -9.21 0.67 11.31
C LEU A 155 -8.99 2.01 12.01
N CYS A 156 -7.74 2.46 11.97
CA CYS A 156 -7.37 3.79 12.45
C CYS A 156 -8.12 4.86 11.65
N LYS A 157 -8.55 5.92 12.35
CA LYS A 157 -9.26 7.07 11.77
C LYS A 157 -8.41 8.33 11.91
N GLN A 158 -8.72 9.33 11.09
CA GLN A 158 -8.11 10.64 11.21
C GLN A 158 -8.46 11.25 12.59
N GLY A 159 -7.46 11.78 13.28
CA GLY A 159 -7.63 12.34 14.63
C GLY A 159 -7.40 11.35 15.76
N ASP A 160 -7.32 10.05 15.50
CA ASP A 160 -7.00 9.04 16.52
C ASP A 160 -5.71 9.39 17.28
N SER A 161 -5.76 9.21 18.60
CA SER A 161 -4.63 9.48 19.49
C SER A 161 -4.58 8.47 20.63
N PHE A 162 -3.38 8.18 21.11
CA PHE A 162 -3.13 7.27 22.22
C PHE A 162 -1.90 7.73 23.01
N VAL A 163 -1.62 7.09 24.13
CA VAL A 163 -0.40 7.31 24.91
C VAL A 163 0.54 6.12 24.67
N PRO A 164 1.56 6.25 23.79
CA PRO A 164 2.44 5.12 23.47
C PRO A 164 3.10 4.55 24.72
N PHE A 165 3.18 3.22 24.84
CA PHE A 165 3.82 2.56 26.00
C PHE A 165 5.24 3.11 26.23
N GLY A 166 5.51 3.52 27.47
CA GLY A 166 6.75 4.18 27.88
C GLY A 166 6.76 5.71 27.72
N MET A 167 5.69 6.30 27.20
CA MET A 167 5.54 7.77 27.11
C MET A 167 4.48 8.27 28.07
N LYS A 168 4.57 9.56 28.46
CA LYS A 168 3.60 10.21 29.36
C LYS A 168 2.55 11.03 28.62
N GLY A 169 2.85 11.47 27.40
CA GLY A 169 2.00 12.36 26.61
C GLY A 169 1.16 11.64 25.56
N ARG A 170 0.00 12.20 25.24
CA ARG A 170 -0.81 11.76 24.07
C ARG A 170 -0.09 12.09 22.77
N LYS A 171 -0.16 11.17 21.81
CA LYS A 171 0.38 11.33 20.46
C LYS A 171 -0.68 10.93 19.44
N LYS A 172 -0.80 11.70 18.35
CA LYS A 172 -1.65 11.29 17.23
C LYS A 172 -1.08 10.00 16.62
N VAL A 173 -1.95 9.07 16.26
CA VAL A 173 -1.54 7.82 15.61
C VAL A 173 -0.83 8.11 14.30
N SER A 174 -1.32 9.08 13.50
CA SER A 174 -0.67 9.54 12.27
C SER A 174 0.78 9.95 12.47
N ASP A 175 1.06 10.71 13.54
CA ASP A 175 2.39 11.24 13.85
C ASP A 175 3.29 10.11 14.34
N TYR A 176 2.77 9.22 15.20
CA TYR A 176 3.49 8.05 15.66
C TYR A 176 3.95 7.16 14.50
N LEU A 177 3.03 6.86 13.56
CA LEU A 177 3.34 6.03 12.39
C LEU A 177 4.29 6.75 11.41
N THR A 178 4.20 8.09 11.32
CA THR A 178 5.13 8.91 10.50
C THR A 178 6.55 8.81 11.04
N ASP A 179 6.74 8.97 12.35
CA ASP A 179 8.05 8.87 12.99
C ASP A 179 8.65 7.47 12.84
N ARG A 180 7.80 6.45 12.76
CA ARG A 180 8.17 5.06 12.47
C ARG A 180 8.41 4.80 10.98
N LYS A 181 8.32 5.83 10.11
CA LYS A 181 8.53 5.77 8.66
C LYS A 181 7.56 4.83 7.93
N PHE A 182 6.34 4.66 8.45
CA PHE A 182 5.31 3.90 7.76
C PHE A 182 4.92 4.60 6.47
N SER A 183 4.80 3.81 5.39
CA SER A 183 4.22 4.29 4.14
C SER A 183 2.75 4.70 4.35
N LEU A 184 2.21 5.51 3.46
CA LEU A 184 0.80 5.92 3.51
C LEU A 184 -0.13 4.70 3.56
N LEU A 185 0.15 3.70 2.75
CA LEU A 185 -0.58 2.44 2.66
C LEU A 185 -0.64 1.71 4.00
N ARG A 186 0.50 1.57 4.64
CA ARG A 186 0.60 0.88 5.92
C ARG A 186 -0.14 1.63 7.02
N LYS A 187 -0.19 2.97 6.95
CA LYS A 187 -0.98 3.80 7.88
C LYS A 187 -2.48 3.59 7.71
N GLU A 188 -2.98 3.56 6.48
CA GLU A 188 -4.40 3.36 6.18
C GLU A 188 -4.91 1.98 6.60
N ARG A 189 -4.02 0.97 6.59
CA ARG A 189 -4.34 -0.41 6.99
C ARG A 189 -4.07 -0.70 8.47
N GLN A 190 -3.71 0.32 9.27
CA GLN A 190 -3.43 0.13 10.68
C GLN A 190 -4.72 -0.16 11.45
N TRP A 191 -4.79 -1.35 12.04
CA TRP A 191 -5.84 -1.74 12.95
C TRP A 191 -5.55 -1.24 14.35
N VAL A 192 -6.59 -0.82 15.05
CA VAL A 192 -6.54 -0.41 16.45
C VAL A 192 -7.53 -1.20 17.27
N LEU A 193 -7.10 -1.70 18.43
CA LEU A 193 -7.96 -2.27 19.44
C LEU A 193 -8.35 -1.16 20.41
N CYS A 194 -9.65 -1.02 20.64
CA CYS A 194 -10.20 0.02 21.51
C CYS A 194 -10.92 -0.62 22.71
N CYS A 195 -10.92 0.07 23.83
CA CYS A 195 -11.79 -0.16 24.98
C CYS A 195 -12.72 1.04 25.09
N GLY A 196 -13.98 0.89 24.66
CA GLY A 196 -14.85 2.03 24.39
C GLY A 196 -14.24 2.95 23.33
N ASP A 197 -14.09 4.24 23.64
CA ASP A 197 -13.49 5.24 22.75
C ASP A 197 -11.96 5.30 22.82
N ASP A 198 -11.35 4.69 23.84
CA ASP A 198 -9.91 4.74 24.04
C ASP A 198 -9.19 3.65 23.23
N ILE A 199 -8.20 4.06 22.44
CA ILE A 199 -7.28 3.11 21.79
C ILE A 199 -6.37 2.53 22.86
N ILE A 200 -6.36 1.19 22.98
CA ILE A 200 -5.49 0.45 23.90
C ILE A 200 -4.29 -0.19 23.19
N TRP A 201 -4.40 -0.45 21.89
CA TRP A 201 -3.34 -1.06 21.10
C TRP A 201 -3.38 -0.64 19.62
N LEU A 202 -2.26 -0.16 19.11
CA LEU A 202 -2.00 -0.19 17.67
C LEU A 202 -1.55 -1.61 17.34
N VAL A 203 -2.44 -2.39 16.74
CA VAL A 203 -2.24 -3.85 16.54
C VAL A 203 -0.96 -4.11 15.76
N GLY A 204 -0.10 -4.96 16.30
CA GLY A 204 1.19 -5.26 15.71
C GLY A 204 2.27 -4.17 15.88
N GLU A 205 2.01 -3.08 16.65
CA GLU A 205 2.97 -1.98 16.82
C GLU A 205 3.19 -1.58 18.28
N ARG A 206 2.20 -1.04 18.97
CA ARG A 206 2.43 -0.49 20.33
C ARG A 206 1.14 -0.45 21.14
N ALA A 207 1.22 -0.89 22.39
CA ALA A 207 0.16 -0.75 23.38
C ALA A 207 0.09 0.68 23.95
N ASP A 208 -1.06 1.05 24.51
CA ASP A 208 -1.26 2.31 25.23
C ASP A 208 -0.77 2.17 26.68
N ASN A 209 0.00 3.15 27.13
CA ASN A 209 0.62 3.17 28.45
C ASN A 209 -0.37 3.26 29.62
N ARG A 210 -1.56 3.79 29.38
CA ARG A 210 -2.60 3.95 30.42
C ARG A 210 -3.13 2.61 30.92
N PHE A 211 -3.14 1.61 30.06
CA PHE A 211 -3.67 0.27 30.34
C PHE A 211 -2.57 -0.75 30.69
N ARG A 212 -1.36 -0.28 30.93
CA ARG A 212 -0.22 -1.14 31.26
C ARG A 212 -0.42 -1.88 32.57
N ILE A 213 0.21 -3.04 32.68
CA ILE A 213 0.39 -3.78 33.91
C ILE A 213 1.24 -2.95 34.90
N ASP A 214 0.87 -2.91 36.17
CA ASP A 214 1.61 -2.29 37.26
C ASP A 214 1.53 -3.15 38.55
N GLU A 215 2.10 -2.66 39.62
CA GLU A 215 2.18 -3.38 40.92
C GLU A 215 0.81 -3.68 41.55
N LYS A 216 -0.26 -3.00 41.12
CA LYS A 216 -1.62 -3.18 41.62
C LYS A 216 -2.44 -4.14 40.76
N THR A 217 -1.92 -4.53 39.62
CA THR A 217 -2.60 -5.43 38.66
C THR A 217 -2.83 -6.79 39.31
N ARG A 218 -4.05 -7.30 39.23
CA ARG A 218 -4.44 -8.63 39.74
C ARG A 218 -4.67 -9.62 38.58
N LYS A 219 -5.12 -9.10 37.44
CA LYS A 219 -5.47 -9.88 36.26
C LYS A 219 -4.91 -9.22 35.01
N VAL A 220 -4.39 -10.03 34.12
CA VAL A 220 -3.81 -9.60 32.86
C VAL A 220 -4.67 -10.10 31.72
N LEU A 221 -5.06 -9.20 30.84
CA LEU A 221 -5.61 -9.54 29.55
C LEU A 221 -4.49 -9.61 28.53
N VAL A 222 -4.25 -10.78 27.98
CA VAL A 222 -3.31 -11.02 26.89
C VAL A 222 -4.09 -11.04 25.59
N VAL A 223 -3.70 -10.20 24.64
CA VAL A 223 -4.30 -10.15 23.31
C VAL A 223 -3.20 -10.40 22.30
N SER A 224 -3.36 -11.43 21.47
CA SER A 224 -2.41 -11.78 20.42
C SER A 224 -3.10 -11.85 19.05
N THR A 225 -2.35 -11.51 18.01
CA THR A 225 -2.81 -11.74 16.64
C THR A 225 -2.52 -13.19 16.27
N THR A 226 -3.56 -13.94 15.85
CA THR A 226 -3.42 -15.30 15.33
C THR A 226 -3.38 -15.24 13.81
N GLY A 227 -2.26 -15.69 13.20
CA GLY A 227 -2.08 -15.92 11.76
C GLY A 227 -1.66 -14.67 10.96
N GLN A 228 -0.43 -14.66 10.59
CA GLN A 228 0.06 -14.17 9.27
C GLN A 228 0.51 -15.37 8.46
#